data_478f45f6656097cb4c2228655d961cfe
#
_entry.id   478f45f6656097cb4c2228655d961cfe
#
_cell.length_a   1.000
_cell.length_b   1.000
_cell.length_c   1.000
_cell.angle_alpha   90.00
_cell.angle_beta   90.00
_cell.angle_gamma   90.00
#
_symmetry.space_group_name_H-M   'P 1'
#
loop_
_entity.id
_entity.type
_entity.pdbx_description
1 polymer ?
#
loop_
_entity_poly.entity_id
_entity_poly.type
_entity_poly.pdbx_seq_one_letter_code
_entity_poly.pdbx_strand_id
1 'polypeptide(L)'
;MKPTAFALALIFMTACTTKPASLVERLSNAAETTPFYGHQDDLMYGHEWNSADSLDKLMERSDVKDVCGQYPAILGLDLGYIELGRSCNLDGNDFALMAEAARQHHARGGIITLSWHPDNPATGGSAWDNSDNSVVRRILPGGDLHDKFRVWTDRVCDWIESLKDENGKQIPVIWRPFHEHTGGWFWWGATCCTPQEYNALWHMFYNQVVNERGLKELVWAISPSSSNRELFAERYPGDEYVDLVGVDHYAYLAPGQSQKEADEAFVCSTREVLAWLKEFAMLHGKPYALTETGLEGLNSPQ
;
A
#
# COMPACT_ATOMS: atom_id res chain seq x y z
N MET A 1 -13.79 45.51 -62.36
CA MET A 1 -13.04 44.48 -61.58
C MET A 1 -13.37 44.68 -60.11
N LYS A 2 -14.12 43.75 -59.52
CA LYS A 2 -14.43 43.78 -58.07
C LYS A 2 -13.46 42.87 -57.34
N PRO A 3 -12.88 43.27 -56.20
CA PRO A 3 -12.02 42.39 -55.42
C PRO A 3 -12.86 41.40 -54.56
N THR A 4 -12.62 40.14 -54.75
CA THR A 4 -13.13 39.05 -53.91
C THR A 4 -12.33 38.97 -52.62
N ALA A 5 -12.98 39.24 -51.49
CA ALA A 5 -12.40 39.07 -50.16
C ALA A 5 -12.44 37.59 -49.77
N PHE A 6 -11.27 36.96 -49.56
CA PHE A 6 -11.16 35.64 -48.97
C PHE A 6 -11.25 35.81 -47.43
N ALA A 7 -12.33 35.28 -46.84
CA ALA A 7 -12.43 35.15 -45.38
C ALA A 7 -11.69 33.90 -44.92
N LEU A 8 -10.62 34.08 -44.18
CA LEU A 8 -9.88 33.01 -43.53
C LEU A 8 -10.61 32.62 -42.24
N ALA A 9 -11.31 31.49 -42.23
CA ALA A 9 -11.94 30.94 -41.03
C ALA A 9 -10.85 30.28 -40.18
N LEU A 10 -10.47 30.90 -39.05
CA LEU A 10 -9.66 30.26 -38.00
C LEU A 10 -10.55 29.28 -37.24
N ILE A 11 -10.34 27.98 -37.48
CA ILE A 11 -10.93 26.92 -36.65
C ILE A 11 -10.08 26.81 -35.36
N PHE A 12 -10.59 27.37 -34.28
CA PHE A 12 -10.06 27.06 -32.95
C PHE A 12 -10.44 25.61 -32.60
N MET A 13 -9.51 24.68 -32.78
CA MET A 13 -9.58 23.38 -32.11
C MET A 13 -9.37 23.61 -30.62
N THR A 14 -10.42 23.67 -29.84
CA THR A 14 -10.34 23.50 -28.40
C THR A 14 -9.95 22.05 -28.15
N ALA A 15 -8.65 21.79 -27.87
CA ALA A 15 -8.22 20.54 -27.32
C ALA A 15 -8.96 20.39 -25.99
N CYS A 16 -9.92 19.49 -25.94
CA CYS A 16 -10.56 19.06 -24.69
C CYS A 16 -9.48 18.29 -23.91
N THR A 17 -8.70 18.97 -23.09
CA THR A 17 -7.77 18.34 -22.16
C THR A 17 -8.62 17.75 -21.05
N THR A 18 -9.04 16.48 -21.20
CA THR A 18 -9.62 15.74 -20.08
C THR A 18 -8.57 15.65 -18.99
N LYS A 19 -8.92 16.12 -17.78
CA LYS A 19 -8.06 15.97 -16.61
C LYS A 19 -7.72 14.47 -16.46
N PRO A 20 -6.47 14.08 -16.26
CA PRO A 20 -6.14 12.67 -16.06
C PRO A 20 -6.93 12.12 -14.86
N ALA A 21 -7.41 10.88 -14.99
CA ALA A 21 -8.17 10.20 -13.95
C ALA A 21 -7.35 10.12 -12.66
N SER A 22 -7.98 10.36 -11.53
CA SER A 22 -7.36 10.18 -10.23
C SER A 22 -6.93 8.71 -10.03
N LEU A 23 -6.02 8.45 -9.09
CA LEU A 23 -5.60 7.06 -8.80
C LEU A 23 -6.79 6.20 -8.38
N VAL A 24 -7.70 6.72 -7.56
CA VAL A 24 -8.93 6.02 -7.15
C VAL A 24 -9.81 5.66 -8.35
N GLU A 25 -10.01 6.59 -9.31
CA GLU A 25 -10.77 6.31 -10.53
C GLU A 25 -10.09 5.24 -11.40
N ARG A 26 -8.75 5.26 -11.49
CA ARG A 26 -7.99 4.22 -12.21
C ARG A 26 -8.20 2.84 -11.57
N LEU A 27 -8.12 2.75 -10.24
CA LEU A 27 -8.34 1.51 -9.48
C LEU A 27 -9.77 1.00 -9.63
N SER A 28 -10.76 1.88 -9.54
CA SER A 28 -12.18 1.52 -9.72
C SER A 28 -12.48 0.98 -11.12
N ASN A 29 -11.92 1.61 -12.15
CA ASN A 29 -12.11 1.18 -13.54
C ASN A 29 -11.40 -0.16 -13.83
N ALA A 30 -10.24 -0.40 -13.23
CA ALA A 30 -9.51 -1.66 -13.40
C ALA A 30 -10.28 -2.86 -12.83
N ALA A 31 -10.99 -2.68 -11.74
CA ALA A 31 -11.80 -3.73 -11.13
C ALA A 31 -12.89 -4.29 -12.08
N GLU A 32 -13.33 -3.49 -13.05
CA GLU A 32 -14.34 -3.89 -14.04
C GLU A 32 -13.74 -4.54 -15.30
N THR A 33 -12.45 -4.36 -15.58
CA THR A 33 -11.83 -4.76 -16.83
C THR A 33 -10.71 -5.77 -16.66
N THR A 34 -9.59 -5.35 -16.09
CA THR A 34 -8.38 -6.17 -15.94
C THR A 34 -7.70 -5.81 -14.62
N PRO A 35 -7.53 -6.76 -13.70
CA PRO A 35 -6.87 -6.48 -12.43
C PRO A 35 -5.42 -6.06 -12.64
N PHE A 36 -4.95 -5.13 -11.81
CA PHE A 36 -3.54 -4.81 -11.73
C PHE A 36 -2.80 -5.90 -10.95
N TYR A 37 -1.67 -6.33 -11.48
CA TYR A 37 -0.73 -7.19 -10.76
C TYR A 37 0.33 -6.34 -10.08
N GLY A 38 0.57 -6.61 -8.79
CA GLY A 38 1.59 -5.97 -7.98
C GLY A 38 2.64 -6.96 -7.50
N HIS A 39 3.85 -6.45 -7.23
CA HIS A 39 4.92 -7.24 -6.62
C HIS A 39 5.66 -6.39 -5.59
N GLN A 40 5.86 -6.98 -4.41
CA GLN A 40 6.62 -6.34 -3.33
C GLN A 40 8.10 -6.32 -3.69
N ASP A 41 8.73 -5.16 -3.50
CA ASP A 41 10.16 -4.93 -3.69
C ASP A 41 10.74 -5.35 -5.06
N ASP A 42 9.91 -5.55 -6.08
CA ASP A 42 10.29 -6.08 -7.40
C ASP A 42 11.47 -5.34 -8.07
N LEU A 43 11.68 -4.07 -7.70
CA LEU A 43 12.74 -3.23 -8.25
C LEU A 43 13.92 -3.05 -7.30
N MET A 44 13.84 -3.62 -6.12
CA MET A 44 14.87 -3.50 -5.09
C MET A 44 15.78 -4.73 -5.06
N TYR A 45 15.19 -5.90 -5.14
CA TYR A 45 15.91 -7.18 -5.22
C TYR A 45 15.03 -8.26 -5.85
N GLY A 46 15.64 -9.37 -6.23
CA GLY A 46 14.96 -10.53 -6.77
C GLY A 46 15.82 -11.77 -6.67
N HIS A 47 15.48 -12.78 -7.44
CA HIS A 47 16.23 -14.02 -7.47
C HIS A 47 17.66 -13.78 -7.96
N GLU A 48 18.64 -13.96 -7.07
CA GLU A 48 20.09 -13.80 -7.33
C GLU A 48 20.54 -12.38 -7.74
N TRP A 49 19.80 -11.33 -7.37
CA TRP A 49 20.22 -9.95 -7.62
C TRP A 49 19.69 -8.97 -6.55
N ASN A 50 20.41 -7.86 -6.40
CA ASN A 50 20.03 -6.76 -5.52
C ASN A 50 20.41 -5.41 -6.17
N SER A 51 19.53 -4.43 -6.11
CA SER A 51 19.75 -3.08 -6.68
C SER A 51 20.73 -2.24 -5.86
N ALA A 52 21.02 -2.61 -4.62
CA ALA A 52 21.99 -1.91 -3.76
C ALA A 52 23.41 -1.89 -4.34
N ASP A 53 23.72 -2.74 -5.31
CA ASP A 53 25.03 -2.80 -5.93
C ASP A 53 25.35 -1.58 -6.82
N SER A 54 24.34 -0.86 -7.33
CA SER A 54 24.54 0.35 -8.14
C SER A 54 23.22 1.07 -8.44
N LEU A 55 23.17 2.39 -8.19
CA LEU A 55 22.07 3.27 -8.64
C LEU A 55 21.83 3.20 -10.14
N ASP A 56 22.89 3.01 -10.93
CA ASP A 56 22.82 2.94 -12.40
C ASP A 56 22.07 1.69 -12.88
N LYS A 57 21.93 0.67 -12.02
CA LYS A 57 21.22 -0.57 -12.32
C LYS A 57 19.79 -0.60 -11.79
N LEU A 58 19.39 0.42 -11.05
CA LEU A 58 18.02 0.53 -10.56
C LEU A 58 17.07 0.50 -11.77
N MET A 59 16.03 -0.32 -11.74
CA MET A 59 15.07 -0.52 -12.82
C MET A 59 15.58 -1.27 -14.06
N GLU A 60 16.79 -1.79 -14.06
CA GLU A 60 17.23 -2.68 -15.16
C GLU A 60 16.63 -4.07 -15.03
N ARG A 61 16.45 -4.54 -13.79
CA ARG A 61 15.93 -5.87 -13.48
C ARG A 61 14.61 -5.83 -12.76
N SER A 62 13.83 -6.88 -12.98
CA SER A 62 12.58 -7.21 -12.33
C SER A 62 12.30 -8.67 -12.60
N ASP A 63 12.08 -9.46 -11.57
CA ASP A 63 11.76 -10.88 -11.74
C ASP A 63 10.43 -11.06 -12.48
N VAL A 64 9.47 -10.17 -12.29
CA VAL A 64 8.21 -10.16 -13.05
C VAL A 64 8.47 -9.91 -14.53
N LYS A 65 9.31 -8.93 -14.86
CA LYS A 65 9.67 -8.62 -16.25
C LYS A 65 10.46 -9.77 -16.90
N ASP A 66 11.35 -10.41 -16.15
CA ASP A 66 12.13 -11.55 -16.66
C ASP A 66 11.22 -12.73 -17.03
N VAL A 67 10.08 -12.89 -16.34
CA VAL A 67 9.10 -13.95 -16.62
C VAL A 67 8.12 -13.57 -17.74
N CYS A 68 7.56 -12.37 -17.73
CA CYS A 68 6.46 -12.01 -18.63
C CYS A 68 6.76 -10.87 -19.61
N GLY A 69 7.98 -10.29 -19.57
CA GLY A 69 8.42 -9.21 -20.47
C GLY A 69 7.90 -7.82 -20.06
N GLN A 70 7.17 -7.69 -18.96
CA GLN A 70 6.59 -6.44 -18.47
C GLN A 70 6.88 -6.27 -16.99
N TYR A 71 7.09 -5.02 -16.54
CA TYR A 71 7.13 -4.71 -15.12
C TYR A 71 5.76 -4.91 -14.47
N PRO A 72 5.67 -5.19 -13.16
CA PRO A 72 4.39 -5.21 -12.47
C PRO A 72 3.70 -3.85 -12.61
N ALA A 73 2.38 -3.83 -12.62
CA ALA A 73 1.62 -2.58 -12.67
C ALA A 73 1.72 -1.80 -11.35
N ILE A 74 1.91 -2.51 -10.23
CA ILE A 74 2.02 -1.93 -8.90
C ILE A 74 3.34 -2.38 -8.27
N LEU A 75 4.14 -1.41 -7.80
CA LEU A 75 5.32 -1.65 -6.98
C LEU A 75 4.94 -1.49 -5.51
N GLY A 76 5.11 -2.55 -4.72
CA GLY A 76 4.98 -2.52 -3.27
C GLY A 76 6.33 -2.19 -2.61
N LEU A 77 6.30 -1.35 -1.57
CA LEU A 77 7.44 -1.01 -0.73
C LEU A 77 6.99 -0.91 0.74
N ASP A 78 7.86 -1.26 1.68
CA ASP A 78 7.58 -1.14 3.12
C ASP A 78 8.47 -0.08 3.78
N LEU A 79 7.89 0.75 4.65
CA LEU A 79 8.57 1.83 5.35
C LEU A 79 9.04 1.48 6.77
N GLY A 80 9.00 0.20 7.17
CA GLY A 80 9.47 -0.23 8.49
C GLY A 80 10.91 0.23 8.76
N TYR A 81 11.20 0.66 9.98
CA TYR A 81 12.44 1.28 10.47
C TYR A 81 12.67 2.76 10.07
N ILE A 82 11.84 3.35 9.21
CA ILE A 82 11.95 4.79 8.92
C ILE A 82 11.68 5.62 10.18
N GLU A 83 10.76 5.15 11.03
CA GLU A 83 10.43 5.77 12.30
C GLU A 83 11.60 5.82 13.27
N LEU A 84 12.58 4.92 13.12
CA LEU A 84 13.81 4.88 13.89
C LEU A 84 14.90 5.79 13.33
N GLY A 85 14.68 6.38 12.14
CA GLY A 85 15.68 7.19 11.42
C GLY A 85 16.83 6.37 10.85
N ARG A 86 16.59 5.09 10.52
CA ARG A 86 17.57 4.25 9.82
C ARG A 86 17.64 4.66 8.33
N SER A 87 18.74 4.31 7.67
CA SER A 87 18.90 4.52 6.22
C SER A 87 18.23 3.45 5.37
N CYS A 88 17.99 2.25 5.94
CA CYS A 88 17.38 1.11 5.27
C CYS A 88 16.12 0.65 6.00
N ASN A 89 15.17 0.08 5.25
CA ASN A 89 13.97 -0.52 5.79
C ASN A 89 14.26 -1.88 6.45
N LEU A 90 13.21 -2.54 6.91
CA LEU A 90 13.29 -3.85 7.58
C LEU A 90 13.86 -4.97 6.70
N ASP A 91 13.73 -4.86 5.36
CA ASP A 91 14.25 -5.81 4.37
C ASP A 91 15.67 -5.46 3.89
N GLY A 92 16.26 -4.38 4.45
CA GLY A 92 17.60 -3.91 4.09
C GLY A 92 17.64 -2.99 2.86
N ASN A 93 16.49 -2.58 2.31
CA ASN A 93 16.41 -1.68 1.17
C ASN A 93 16.68 -0.23 1.63
N ASP A 94 17.62 0.44 0.97
CA ASP A 94 17.95 1.85 1.23
C ASP A 94 16.78 2.77 0.84
N PHE A 95 16.36 3.67 1.75
CA PHE A 95 15.21 4.55 1.53
C PHE A 95 15.39 5.53 0.38
N ALA A 96 16.61 5.94 0.06
CA ALA A 96 16.87 6.80 -1.08
C ALA A 96 16.73 6.03 -2.40
N LEU A 97 17.19 4.78 -2.45
CA LEU A 97 16.98 3.87 -3.59
C LEU A 97 15.50 3.56 -3.78
N MET A 98 14.76 3.27 -2.70
CA MET A 98 13.32 3.03 -2.75
C MET A 98 12.58 4.25 -3.33
N ALA A 99 12.94 5.46 -2.91
CA ALA A 99 12.32 6.68 -3.44
C ALA A 99 12.63 6.87 -4.93
N GLU A 100 13.84 6.54 -5.39
CA GLU A 100 14.20 6.59 -6.81
C GLU A 100 13.46 5.52 -7.61
N ALA A 101 13.37 4.28 -7.11
CA ALA A 101 12.59 3.21 -7.72
C ALA A 101 11.11 3.62 -7.89
N ALA A 102 10.52 4.23 -6.85
CA ALA A 102 9.15 4.72 -6.89
C ALA A 102 8.96 5.81 -7.96
N ARG A 103 9.88 6.80 -8.05
CA ARG A 103 9.84 7.84 -9.09
C ARG A 103 9.92 7.27 -10.50
N GLN A 104 10.87 6.37 -10.75
CA GLN A 104 11.04 5.75 -12.07
C GLN A 104 9.86 4.85 -12.43
N HIS A 105 9.31 4.11 -11.46
CA HIS A 105 8.13 3.30 -11.69
C HIS A 105 6.91 4.15 -12.03
N HIS A 106 6.70 5.24 -11.31
CA HIS A 106 5.64 6.23 -11.61
C HIS A 106 5.83 6.86 -13.00
N ALA A 107 7.05 7.28 -13.37
CA ALA A 107 7.33 7.91 -14.66
C ALA A 107 6.96 7.03 -15.87
N ARG A 108 6.98 5.70 -15.72
CA ARG A 108 6.52 4.75 -16.76
C ARG A 108 5.03 4.39 -16.65
N GLY A 109 4.27 5.08 -15.79
CA GLY A 109 2.82 4.88 -15.59
C GLY A 109 2.44 3.86 -14.52
N GLY A 110 3.41 3.30 -13.79
CA GLY A 110 3.19 2.39 -12.68
C GLY A 110 2.55 3.05 -11.47
N ILE A 111 2.00 2.23 -10.59
CA ILE A 111 1.36 2.61 -9.33
C ILE A 111 2.29 2.19 -8.18
N ILE A 112 2.33 2.98 -7.12
CA ILE A 112 3.11 2.68 -5.91
C ILE A 112 2.13 2.33 -4.79
N THR A 113 2.39 1.27 -4.06
CA THR A 113 1.72 0.97 -2.78
C THR A 113 2.77 0.91 -1.67
N LEU A 114 2.43 1.52 -0.55
CA LEU A 114 3.28 1.61 0.62
C LEU A 114 2.60 0.93 1.80
N SER A 115 3.30 0.01 2.46
CA SER A 115 2.98 -0.49 3.79
C SER A 115 3.94 0.08 4.83
N TRP A 116 3.63 -0.13 6.10
CA TRP A 116 4.49 0.26 7.20
C TRP A 116 4.37 -0.75 8.34
N HIS A 117 5.50 -1.35 8.69
CA HIS A 117 5.65 -2.22 9.85
C HIS A 117 6.44 -1.48 10.94
N PRO A 118 5.82 -0.53 11.65
CA PRO A 118 6.53 0.22 12.69
C PRO A 118 6.90 -0.69 13.86
N ASP A 119 8.10 -0.49 14.40
CA ASP A 119 8.48 -1.10 15.67
C ASP A 119 7.47 -0.75 16.77
N ASN A 120 7.42 -1.57 17.83
CA ASN A 120 6.55 -1.31 18.97
C ASN A 120 7.06 -0.08 19.75
N PRO A 121 6.31 1.03 19.83
CA PRO A 121 6.79 2.26 20.46
C PRO A 121 6.94 2.17 21.97
N ALA A 122 6.31 1.18 22.60
CA ALA A 122 6.37 0.99 24.06
C ALA A 122 7.57 0.14 24.47
N THR A 123 7.82 -0.95 23.76
CA THR A 123 8.85 -1.93 24.11
C THR A 123 10.15 -1.72 23.34
N GLY A 124 10.10 -1.11 22.16
CA GLY A 124 11.22 -1.03 21.22
C GLY A 124 11.49 -2.34 20.47
N GLY A 125 10.58 -3.32 20.58
CA GLY A 125 10.56 -4.54 19.77
C GLY A 125 9.98 -4.28 18.38
N SER A 126 9.97 -5.31 17.51
CA SER A 126 9.45 -5.20 16.15
C SER A 126 7.93 -4.99 16.12
N ALA A 127 7.37 -4.83 14.90
CA ALA A 127 5.92 -4.79 14.66
C ALA A 127 5.19 -6.02 15.25
N TRP A 128 5.84 -7.17 15.27
CA TRP A 128 5.33 -8.44 15.84
C TRP A 128 5.45 -8.55 17.37
N ASP A 129 6.04 -7.57 18.05
CA ASP A 129 6.06 -7.56 19.51
C ASP A 129 4.70 -7.10 20.05
N ASN A 130 3.82 -8.06 20.27
CA ASN A 130 2.49 -7.90 20.82
C ASN A 130 2.42 -8.17 22.34
N SER A 131 3.55 -8.10 23.05
CA SER A 131 3.66 -8.41 24.49
C SER A 131 3.01 -7.35 25.39
N ASP A 132 2.83 -6.10 24.90
CA ASP A 132 2.14 -5.00 25.58
C ASP A 132 0.84 -4.66 24.86
N ASN A 133 -0.31 -4.98 25.47
CA ASN A 133 -1.64 -4.65 24.95
C ASN A 133 -2.13 -3.23 25.28
N SER A 134 -1.27 -2.39 25.82
CA SER A 134 -1.58 -0.98 26.12
C SER A 134 -1.01 0.00 25.10
N VAL A 135 -0.24 -0.46 24.13
CA VAL A 135 0.52 0.37 23.19
C VAL A 135 -0.37 1.39 22.48
N VAL A 136 -1.49 0.95 21.91
CA VAL A 136 -2.39 1.84 21.16
C VAL A 136 -2.93 2.95 22.08
N ARG A 137 -3.41 2.63 23.28
CA ARG A 137 -3.87 3.65 24.25
C ARG A 137 -2.79 4.66 24.60
N ARG A 138 -1.54 4.22 24.71
CA ARG A 138 -0.39 5.06 25.09
C ARG A 138 0.05 6.01 23.98
N ILE A 139 -0.19 5.67 22.71
CA ILE A 139 0.11 6.55 21.57
C ILE A 139 -1.04 7.49 21.21
N LEU A 140 -2.27 7.23 21.66
CA LEU A 140 -3.39 8.15 21.44
C LEU A 140 -3.20 9.48 22.20
N PRO A 141 -3.93 10.55 21.82
CA PRO A 141 -3.84 11.84 22.50
C PRO A 141 -4.02 11.74 24.01
N GLY A 142 -3.07 12.28 24.77
CA GLY A 142 -3.02 12.18 26.23
C GLY A 142 -2.23 10.98 26.77
N GLY A 143 -1.82 10.03 25.91
CA GLY A 143 -0.92 8.96 26.30
C GLY A 143 0.54 9.41 26.37
N ASP A 144 1.34 8.69 27.13
CA ASP A 144 2.77 9.00 27.39
C ASP A 144 3.69 8.78 26.19
N LEU A 145 3.23 8.04 25.18
CA LEU A 145 3.96 7.77 23.93
C LEU A 145 3.43 8.58 22.74
N HIS A 146 2.44 9.46 22.95
CA HIS A 146 1.82 10.23 21.88
C HIS A 146 2.83 11.05 21.08
N ASP A 147 3.65 11.86 21.76
CA ASP A 147 4.64 12.72 21.09
C ASP A 147 5.71 11.91 20.36
N LYS A 148 6.14 10.76 20.94
CA LYS A 148 7.07 9.84 20.27
C LYS A 148 6.47 9.33 18.96
N PHE A 149 5.22 8.87 18.97
CA PHE A 149 4.55 8.32 17.80
C PHE A 149 4.30 9.40 16.73
N ARG A 150 3.99 10.63 17.14
CA ARG A 150 3.88 11.77 16.23
C ARG A 150 5.19 12.02 15.46
N VAL A 151 6.33 12.00 16.16
CA VAL A 151 7.65 12.12 15.49
C VAL A 151 7.89 10.98 14.51
N TRP A 152 7.45 9.78 14.82
CA TRP A 152 7.52 8.63 13.91
C TRP A 152 6.68 8.85 12.65
N THR A 153 5.45 9.31 12.83
CA THR A 153 4.56 9.68 11.72
C THR A 153 5.16 10.78 10.86
N ASP A 154 5.80 11.80 11.45
CA ASP A 154 6.44 12.89 10.71
C ASP A 154 7.54 12.36 9.78
N ARG A 155 8.35 11.39 10.22
CA ARG A 155 9.39 10.78 9.37
C ARG A 155 8.80 10.03 8.17
N VAL A 156 7.70 9.32 8.38
CA VAL A 156 6.93 8.70 7.27
C VAL A 156 6.46 9.78 6.29
N CYS A 157 5.86 10.85 6.81
CA CYS A 157 5.39 11.96 6.00
C CYS A 157 6.53 12.62 5.20
N ASP A 158 7.68 12.88 5.83
CA ASP A 158 8.85 13.47 5.18
C ASP A 158 9.31 12.64 3.98
N TRP A 159 9.34 11.32 4.12
CA TRP A 159 9.70 10.42 3.03
C TRP A 159 8.66 10.42 1.91
N ILE A 160 7.37 10.32 2.24
CA ILE A 160 6.29 10.37 1.25
C ILE A 160 6.29 11.72 0.52
N GLU A 161 6.48 12.85 1.22
CA GLU A 161 6.58 14.19 0.64
C GLU A 161 7.75 14.32 -0.34
N SER A 162 8.81 13.52 -0.15
CA SER A 162 9.96 13.49 -1.07
C SER A 162 9.66 12.84 -2.43
N LEU A 163 8.57 12.06 -2.53
CA LEU A 163 8.16 11.39 -3.76
C LEU A 163 7.48 12.38 -4.71
N LYS A 164 8.28 13.06 -5.51
CA LYS A 164 7.81 14.02 -6.51
C LYS A 164 8.21 13.58 -7.90
N ASP A 165 7.32 13.82 -8.86
CA ASP A 165 7.59 13.62 -10.27
C ASP A 165 8.58 14.67 -10.81
N GLU A 166 8.95 14.56 -12.09
CA GLU A 166 9.87 15.50 -12.77
C GLU A 166 9.38 16.96 -12.79
N ASN A 167 8.10 17.20 -12.58
CA ASN A 167 7.47 18.52 -12.52
C ASN A 167 7.35 19.03 -11.07
N GLY A 168 7.86 18.29 -10.09
CA GLY A 168 7.75 18.62 -8.67
C GLY A 168 6.38 18.35 -8.06
N LYS A 169 5.48 17.66 -8.77
CA LYS A 169 4.16 17.27 -8.27
C LYS A 169 4.29 16.01 -7.42
N GLN A 170 3.53 15.96 -6.32
CA GLN A 170 3.43 14.79 -5.47
C GLN A 170 2.97 13.57 -6.26
N ILE A 171 3.72 12.47 -6.16
CA ILE A 171 3.33 11.19 -6.74
C ILE A 171 2.20 10.60 -5.89
N PRO A 172 1.04 10.27 -6.48
CA PRO A 172 -0.03 9.61 -5.77
C PRO A 172 0.37 8.17 -5.43
N VAL A 173 0.18 7.77 -4.19
CA VAL A 173 0.49 6.42 -3.71
C VAL A 173 -0.70 5.81 -2.99
N ILE A 174 -0.80 4.49 -3.02
CA ILE A 174 -1.71 3.73 -2.14
C ILE A 174 -0.99 3.60 -0.80
N TRP A 175 -1.57 4.16 0.25
CA TRP A 175 -1.03 4.11 1.61
C TRP A 175 -1.83 3.15 2.48
N ARG A 176 -1.17 2.11 2.99
CA ARG A 176 -1.76 0.99 3.70
C ARG A 176 -1.13 0.79 5.08
N PRO A 177 -1.40 1.70 6.04
CA PRO A 177 -0.91 1.59 7.41
C PRO A 177 -1.72 0.55 8.21
N PHE A 178 -1.14 0.03 9.27
CA PHE A 178 -1.80 -0.82 10.27
C PHE A 178 -2.63 -1.97 9.68
N HIS A 179 -2.10 -2.59 8.63
CA HIS A 179 -2.73 -3.71 7.93
C HIS A 179 -2.86 -4.95 8.83
N GLU A 180 -3.59 -5.97 8.37
CA GLU A 180 -3.83 -7.23 9.07
C GLU A 180 -4.36 -7.07 10.51
N HIS A 181 -5.02 -5.96 10.78
CA HIS A 181 -5.45 -5.54 12.12
C HIS A 181 -6.47 -6.46 12.78
N THR A 182 -7.08 -7.39 12.03
CA THR A 182 -7.97 -8.43 12.56
C THR A 182 -7.21 -9.65 13.06
N GLY A 183 -5.92 -9.77 12.74
CA GLY A 183 -4.99 -10.75 13.28
C GLY A 183 -4.47 -10.37 14.67
N GLY A 184 -3.76 -11.29 15.30
CA GLY A 184 -3.26 -11.12 16.68
C GLY A 184 -1.74 -10.97 16.78
N TRP A 185 -1.02 -10.82 15.67
CA TRP A 185 0.45 -10.85 15.63
C TRP A 185 1.10 -9.48 15.70
N PHE A 186 0.44 -8.42 15.29
CA PHE A 186 0.97 -7.06 15.38
C PHE A 186 0.52 -6.34 16.65
N TRP A 187 1.31 -5.37 17.16
CA TRP A 187 0.96 -4.59 18.34
C TRP A 187 -0.29 -3.70 18.16
N TRP A 188 -0.73 -3.46 16.91
CA TRP A 188 -2.01 -2.79 16.58
C TRP A 188 -3.15 -3.77 16.28
N GLY A 189 -2.88 -5.09 16.40
CA GLY A 189 -3.81 -6.16 16.06
C GLY A 189 -4.91 -6.39 17.10
N ALA A 190 -5.75 -7.38 16.79
CA ALA A 190 -6.95 -7.70 17.56
C ALA A 190 -6.71 -8.10 19.03
N THR A 191 -5.53 -8.65 19.34
CA THR A 191 -5.15 -9.04 20.71
C THR A 191 -4.60 -7.89 21.53
N CYS A 192 -4.22 -6.78 20.90
CA CYS A 192 -3.51 -5.67 21.55
C CYS A 192 -4.35 -4.41 21.70
N CYS A 193 -5.44 -4.24 20.94
CA CYS A 193 -6.32 -3.10 21.09
C CYS A 193 -7.77 -3.45 20.72
N THR A 194 -8.71 -2.74 21.32
CA THR A 194 -10.13 -2.81 20.99
C THR A 194 -10.42 -2.22 19.61
N PRO A 195 -11.60 -2.51 18.99
CA PRO A 195 -12.03 -1.83 17.77
C PRO A 195 -12.07 -0.31 17.91
N GLN A 196 -12.50 0.20 19.03
CA GLN A 196 -12.56 1.64 19.30
C GLN A 196 -11.17 2.29 19.36
N GLU A 197 -10.20 1.61 19.98
CA GLU A 197 -8.81 2.06 20.04
C GLU A 197 -8.16 2.03 18.65
N TYR A 198 -8.41 0.99 17.86
CA TYR A 198 -7.93 0.92 16.49
C TYR A 198 -8.50 2.04 15.61
N ASN A 199 -9.82 2.28 15.67
CA ASN A 199 -10.44 3.37 14.92
C ASN A 199 -9.90 4.74 15.37
N ALA A 200 -9.67 4.94 16.68
CA ALA A 200 -9.05 6.17 17.19
C ALA A 200 -7.60 6.34 16.70
N LEU A 201 -6.83 5.25 16.64
CA LEU A 201 -5.48 5.24 16.05
C LEU A 201 -5.52 5.68 14.57
N TRP A 202 -6.43 5.09 13.79
CA TRP A 202 -6.60 5.42 12.37
C TRP A 202 -6.96 6.89 12.18
N HIS A 203 -7.95 7.40 12.91
CA HIS A 203 -8.38 8.79 12.83
C HIS A 203 -7.27 9.77 13.23
N MET A 204 -6.55 9.48 14.33
CA MET A 204 -5.43 10.30 14.77
C MET A 204 -4.34 10.37 13.70
N PHE A 205 -3.97 9.21 13.15
CA PHE A 205 -2.94 9.08 12.13
C PHE A 205 -3.35 9.79 10.83
N TYR A 206 -4.58 9.55 10.35
CA TYR A 206 -5.15 10.25 9.21
C TYR A 206 -5.14 11.77 9.39
N ASN A 207 -5.54 12.25 10.57
CA ASN A 207 -5.55 13.69 10.84
C ASN A 207 -4.14 14.30 10.75
N GLN A 208 -3.14 13.66 11.33
CA GLN A 208 -1.76 14.15 11.25
C GLN A 208 -1.27 14.16 9.79
N VAL A 209 -1.45 13.07 9.05
CA VAL A 209 -0.95 12.92 7.69
C VAL A 209 -1.67 13.86 6.69
N VAL A 210 -3.01 13.87 6.73
CA VAL A 210 -3.82 14.58 5.72
C VAL A 210 -4.05 16.03 6.08
N ASN A 211 -4.44 16.31 7.35
CA ASN A 211 -4.87 17.65 7.73
C ASN A 211 -3.71 18.52 8.23
N GLU A 212 -2.77 17.95 8.99
CA GLU A 212 -1.66 18.71 9.55
C GLU A 212 -0.48 18.79 8.56
N ARG A 213 -0.10 17.65 7.92
CA ARG A 213 1.00 17.57 6.95
C ARG A 213 0.56 17.89 5.52
N GLY A 214 -0.73 17.82 5.21
CA GLY A 214 -1.29 18.20 3.91
C GLY A 214 -1.11 17.17 2.80
N LEU A 215 -0.82 15.90 3.10
CA LEU A 215 -0.64 14.80 2.14
C LEU A 215 -2.00 14.29 1.63
N LYS A 216 -2.66 15.05 0.77
CA LYS A 216 -4.03 14.80 0.27
C LYS A 216 -4.09 13.89 -0.95
N GLU A 217 -2.96 13.59 -1.58
CA GLU A 217 -2.91 12.76 -2.81
C GLU A 217 -2.74 11.25 -2.48
N LEU A 218 -2.82 10.88 -1.19
CA LEU A 218 -2.76 9.49 -0.75
C LEU A 218 -4.11 8.80 -1.00
N VAL A 219 -4.05 7.55 -1.46
CA VAL A 219 -5.18 6.63 -1.51
C VAL A 219 -5.11 5.74 -0.26
N TRP A 220 -5.97 5.99 0.70
CA TRP A 220 -5.97 5.28 1.98
C TRP A 220 -6.58 3.89 1.84
N ALA A 221 -5.76 2.87 2.02
CA ALA A 221 -6.16 1.48 1.93
C ALA A 221 -6.20 0.82 3.30
N ILE A 222 -7.34 0.25 3.66
CA ILE A 222 -7.49 -0.61 4.84
C ILE A 222 -7.49 -2.07 4.41
N SER A 223 -6.68 -2.92 5.05
CA SER A 223 -6.66 -4.35 4.77
C SER A 223 -6.61 -5.19 6.06
N PRO A 224 -7.67 -5.91 6.37
CA PRO A 224 -7.63 -6.95 7.39
C PRO A 224 -6.86 -8.18 6.88
N SER A 225 -6.43 -9.05 7.79
CA SER A 225 -6.17 -10.45 7.43
C SER A 225 -7.49 -11.12 7.02
N SER A 226 -7.44 -12.16 6.21
CA SER A 226 -8.61 -12.85 5.67
C SER A 226 -9.53 -13.51 6.73
N SER A 227 -9.06 -13.58 7.96
CA SER A 227 -9.80 -14.08 9.11
C SER A 227 -10.68 -12.99 9.75
N ASN A 228 -11.81 -13.41 10.36
CA ASN A 228 -12.64 -12.58 11.22
C ASN A 228 -13.28 -11.34 10.55
N ARG A 229 -14.21 -11.60 9.66
CA ARG A 229 -14.98 -10.58 8.91
C ARG A 229 -15.83 -9.66 9.80
N GLU A 230 -16.37 -10.19 10.91
CA GLU A 230 -17.18 -9.42 11.86
C GLU A 230 -16.32 -8.37 12.56
N LEU A 231 -15.15 -8.76 13.03
CA LEU A 231 -14.19 -7.84 13.64
C LEU A 231 -13.71 -6.75 12.68
N PHE A 232 -13.60 -7.07 11.38
CA PHE A 232 -13.27 -6.05 10.38
C PHE A 232 -14.31 -4.94 10.33
N ALA A 233 -15.60 -5.29 10.32
CA ALA A 233 -16.68 -4.30 10.30
C ALA A 233 -16.66 -3.39 11.54
N GLU A 234 -16.31 -3.92 12.72
CA GLU A 234 -16.16 -3.13 13.95
C GLU A 234 -14.92 -2.20 13.91
N ARG A 235 -13.88 -2.59 13.17
CA ARG A 235 -12.62 -1.85 13.00
C ARG A 235 -12.58 -0.98 11.76
N TYR A 236 -13.66 -0.88 11.01
CA TYR A 236 -13.74 0.01 9.86
C TYR A 236 -13.91 1.47 10.31
N PRO A 237 -12.96 2.36 9.99
CA PRO A 237 -12.90 3.71 10.57
C PRO A 237 -13.92 4.68 9.97
N GLY A 238 -14.61 4.30 8.89
CA GLY A 238 -15.57 5.13 8.18
C GLY A 238 -15.17 5.46 6.74
N ASP A 239 -16.16 5.71 5.90
CA ASP A 239 -15.97 5.90 4.46
C ASP A 239 -15.14 7.13 4.10
N GLU A 240 -15.15 8.15 4.95
CA GLU A 240 -14.38 9.36 4.78
C GLU A 240 -12.88 9.20 5.03
N TYR A 241 -12.47 8.08 5.64
CA TYR A 241 -11.08 7.80 6.00
C TYR A 241 -10.47 6.68 5.17
N VAL A 242 -11.23 6.10 4.23
CA VAL A 242 -10.81 4.94 3.43
C VAL A 242 -11.17 5.17 1.97
N ASP A 243 -10.23 4.96 1.07
CA ASP A 243 -10.42 5.05 -0.38
C ASP A 243 -10.44 3.68 -1.06
N LEU A 244 -9.79 2.67 -0.47
CA LEU A 244 -9.68 1.31 -0.97
C LEU A 244 -9.82 0.30 0.17
N VAL A 245 -10.59 -0.75 -0.08
CA VAL A 245 -10.73 -1.87 0.86
C VAL A 245 -9.92 -3.06 0.34
N GLY A 246 -8.95 -3.49 1.12
CA GLY A 246 -8.09 -4.64 0.82
C GLY A 246 -8.39 -5.86 1.66
N VAL A 247 -7.68 -6.93 1.38
CA VAL A 247 -7.54 -8.10 2.25
C VAL A 247 -6.20 -8.76 2.00
N ASP A 248 -5.55 -9.21 3.07
CA ASP A 248 -4.31 -9.95 3.02
C ASP A 248 -4.62 -11.44 3.22
N HIS A 249 -4.25 -12.27 2.22
CA HIS A 249 -4.57 -13.70 2.20
C HIS A 249 -3.46 -14.51 1.55
N TYR A 250 -2.91 -15.44 2.31
CA TYR A 250 -1.77 -16.25 1.91
C TYR A 250 -2.15 -17.72 1.74
N ALA A 251 -1.43 -18.41 0.86
CA ALA A 251 -1.46 -19.86 0.76
C ALA A 251 -0.49 -20.47 1.78
N TYR A 252 -0.91 -21.54 2.42
CA TYR A 252 -0.11 -22.30 3.36
C TYR A 252 -0.05 -23.75 2.96
N LEU A 253 1.14 -24.35 3.04
CA LEU A 253 1.32 -25.78 2.90
C LEU A 253 1.32 -26.42 4.28
N ALA A 254 0.21 -27.03 4.68
CA ALA A 254 0.12 -27.68 5.98
C ALA A 254 0.97 -28.97 6.04
N PRO A 255 1.49 -29.36 7.20
CA PRO A 255 2.22 -30.61 7.35
C PRO A 255 1.41 -31.81 6.84
N GLY A 256 1.98 -32.56 5.91
CA GLY A 256 1.34 -33.75 5.30
C GLY A 256 0.37 -33.47 4.16
N GLN A 257 0.13 -32.23 3.81
CA GLN A 257 -0.66 -31.82 2.66
C GLN A 257 0.19 -31.84 1.39
N SER A 258 -0.37 -32.28 0.28
CA SER A 258 0.29 -32.14 -1.03
C SER A 258 0.16 -30.71 -1.55
N GLN A 259 1.10 -30.28 -2.41
CA GLN A 259 1.04 -28.98 -3.06
C GLN A 259 -0.29 -28.75 -3.78
N LYS A 260 -0.77 -29.75 -4.52
CA LYS A 260 -2.04 -29.68 -5.24
C LYS A 260 -3.23 -29.41 -4.29
N GLU A 261 -3.29 -30.08 -3.16
CA GLU A 261 -4.35 -29.87 -2.16
C GLU A 261 -4.26 -28.46 -1.54
N ALA A 262 -3.05 -27.97 -1.29
CA ALA A 262 -2.83 -26.60 -0.81
C ALA A 262 -3.26 -25.55 -1.85
N ASP A 263 -2.92 -25.75 -3.11
CA ASP A 263 -3.30 -24.86 -4.22
C ASP A 263 -4.83 -24.81 -4.42
N GLU A 264 -5.48 -25.98 -4.41
CA GLU A 264 -6.94 -26.07 -4.52
C GLU A 264 -7.64 -25.39 -3.33
N ALA A 265 -7.14 -25.60 -2.12
CA ALA A 265 -7.67 -24.97 -0.91
C ALA A 265 -7.48 -23.44 -0.96
N PHE A 266 -6.32 -22.96 -1.38
CA PHE A 266 -6.04 -21.54 -1.53
C PHE A 266 -6.94 -20.87 -2.57
N VAL A 267 -7.10 -21.48 -3.75
CA VAL A 267 -8.01 -20.96 -4.79
C VAL A 267 -9.45 -20.89 -4.29
N CYS A 268 -9.91 -21.90 -3.54
CA CYS A 268 -11.26 -21.92 -2.98
C CYS A 268 -11.44 -20.82 -1.95
N SER A 269 -10.56 -20.75 -0.95
CA SER A 269 -10.62 -19.73 0.12
C SER A 269 -10.47 -18.31 -0.41
N THR A 270 -9.58 -18.09 -1.39
CA THR A 270 -9.40 -16.79 -2.03
C THR A 270 -10.70 -16.31 -2.70
N ARG A 271 -11.40 -17.19 -3.40
CA ARG A 271 -12.70 -16.85 -4.02
C ARG A 271 -13.75 -16.43 -2.99
N GLU A 272 -13.82 -17.13 -1.87
CA GLU A 272 -14.75 -16.80 -0.78
C GLU A 272 -14.40 -15.46 -0.11
N VAL A 273 -13.12 -15.22 0.12
CA VAL A 273 -12.62 -13.98 0.71
C VAL A 273 -12.89 -12.80 -0.22
N LEU A 274 -12.58 -12.93 -1.52
CA LEU A 274 -12.81 -11.87 -2.50
C LEU A 274 -14.30 -11.62 -2.76
N ALA A 275 -15.15 -12.64 -2.71
CA ALA A 275 -16.60 -12.46 -2.83
C ALA A 275 -17.15 -11.61 -1.68
N TRP A 276 -16.76 -11.93 -0.45
CA TRP A 276 -17.12 -11.13 0.72
C TRP A 276 -16.56 -9.70 0.65
N LEU A 277 -15.29 -9.56 0.30
CA LEU A 277 -14.65 -8.24 0.20
C LEU A 277 -15.37 -7.35 -0.82
N LYS A 278 -15.72 -7.93 -1.97
CA LYS A 278 -16.49 -7.24 -3.01
C LYS A 278 -17.83 -6.74 -2.49
N GLU A 279 -18.58 -7.58 -1.76
CA GLU A 279 -19.86 -7.18 -1.18
C GLU A 279 -19.70 -6.01 -0.21
N PHE A 280 -18.69 -6.08 0.67
CA PHE A 280 -18.37 -5.00 1.60
C PHE A 280 -17.97 -3.72 0.84
N ALA A 281 -17.05 -3.81 -0.12
CA ALA A 281 -16.58 -2.68 -0.90
C ALA A 281 -17.70 -2.01 -1.71
N MET A 282 -18.60 -2.79 -2.31
CA MET A 282 -19.76 -2.27 -3.02
C MET A 282 -20.74 -1.53 -2.09
N LEU A 283 -20.95 -2.04 -0.87
CA LEU A 283 -21.79 -1.36 0.14
C LEU A 283 -21.24 0.02 0.50
N HIS A 284 -19.91 0.16 0.54
CA HIS A 284 -19.21 1.38 0.90
C HIS A 284 -18.77 2.22 -0.30
N GLY A 285 -19.08 1.80 -1.55
CA GLY A 285 -18.72 2.52 -2.77
C GLY A 285 -17.21 2.62 -3.02
N LYS A 286 -16.42 1.60 -2.63
CA LYS A 286 -14.97 1.59 -2.71
C LYS A 286 -14.45 0.57 -3.73
N PRO A 287 -13.31 0.82 -4.40
CA PRO A 287 -12.55 -0.24 -5.05
C PRO A 287 -12.03 -1.24 -4.02
N TYR A 288 -11.75 -2.47 -4.47
CA TYR A 288 -11.24 -3.53 -3.61
C TYR A 288 -10.04 -4.25 -4.23
N ALA A 289 -9.20 -4.84 -3.38
CA ALA A 289 -7.99 -5.53 -3.80
C ALA A 289 -7.62 -6.70 -2.88
N LEU A 290 -6.99 -7.73 -3.45
CA LEU A 290 -6.13 -8.63 -2.68
C LEU A 290 -4.81 -7.87 -2.49
N THR A 291 -4.59 -7.35 -1.28
CA THR A 291 -3.51 -6.40 -1.01
C THR A 291 -2.18 -7.07 -0.68
N GLU A 292 -2.24 -8.25 -0.11
CA GLU A 292 -1.09 -9.14 0.03
C GLU A 292 -1.50 -10.58 -0.27
N THR A 293 -0.62 -11.27 -0.99
CA THR A 293 -0.77 -12.70 -1.25
C THR A 293 0.59 -13.30 -1.57
N GLY A 294 0.71 -14.58 -1.30
CA GLY A 294 1.91 -15.34 -1.58
C GLY A 294 1.72 -16.78 -1.14
N LEU A 295 2.73 -17.59 -1.37
CA LEU A 295 2.79 -18.95 -0.88
C LEU A 295 3.82 -19.01 0.25
N GLU A 296 3.34 -19.08 1.47
CA GLU A 296 4.19 -19.14 2.65
C GLU A 296 4.75 -20.57 2.83
N GLY A 297 6.02 -20.65 3.13
CA GLY A 297 6.70 -21.92 3.38
C GLY A 297 7.09 -22.72 2.13
N LEU A 298 7.03 -22.15 0.92
CA LEU A 298 7.65 -22.75 -0.25
C LEU A 298 9.18 -22.75 -0.06
N ASN A 299 9.70 -23.94 0.12
CA ASN A 299 11.11 -24.15 -0.19
C ASN A 299 11.25 -23.96 -1.73
N SER A 300 12.27 -23.19 -2.13
CA SER A 300 12.61 -23.01 -3.56
C SER A 300 12.46 -24.33 -4.32
N PRO A 301 11.85 -24.36 -5.49
CA PRO A 301 11.78 -25.58 -6.28
C PRO A 301 13.20 -26.12 -6.48
N GLN A 302 13.37 -27.36 -6.10
CA GLN A 302 14.63 -28.09 -6.36
C GLN A 302 14.72 -28.43 -7.84
#